data_99364ac9599a809df5af610b1f05a0ea
#
_entry.id   99364ac9599a809df5af610b1f05a0ea
#
_cell.length_a   1.000
_cell.length_b   1.000
_cell.length_c   1.000
_cell.angle_alpha   90.00
_cell.angle_beta   90.00
_cell.angle_gamma   90.00
#
_symmetry.space_group_name_H-M   'P 1'
#
loop_
_entity.id
_entity.type
_entity.pdbx_description
1 polymer ?
#
loop_
_entity_poly.entity_id
_entity_poly.type
_entity_poly.pdbx_seq_one_letter_code
_entity_poly.pdbx_strand_id
1 'polypeptide(L)'
;MSAPRPMPLTVRALLALLLLVLNPSPSRAQEMPAEAPAICRIGVNVEDLYDLDPARDTFGAVLWIWSLCPTADLAPLATIAFPTASTGLSLSPIETVDIAGGGQYASRRAQGVFRYNWDMRRYPFDEQRVVIPMDETQYSAARLLFEPDRSQSFVTPDVRERLREFKTSDLTLDASISDERSTYGLPGVDGARYARLEAEITLRRAHLATFLKLTSGVFAGVFIAFLSFFYDPTDRSGFGGKLGLLVAVLFAVLLNLRASDATIGDAGQLTLVTNIHLVTLALIVVLASVALRDRRRAERDLPVRHPDWPMLIGVGGLYVLIIGAMVLRAALF
;
A
#
# COMPACT_ATOMS: atom_id res chain seq x y z
N MET A 1 -84.98 22.31 20.47
CA MET A 1 -83.52 22.19 20.68
C MET A 1 -83.28 22.46 22.16
N SER A 2 -83.22 21.38 22.97
CA SER A 2 -82.97 21.46 24.40
C SER A 2 -81.51 21.46 24.72
N ALA A 3 -81.00 22.45 25.42
CA ALA A 3 -79.67 22.60 25.88
C ALA A 3 -79.22 21.46 26.83
N PRO A 4 -78.00 20.96 26.76
CA PRO A 4 -77.56 19.91 27.67
C PRO A 4 -77.37 20.45 29.09
N ARG A 5 -77.91 19.73 30.07
CA ARG A 5 -77.82 20.05 31.50
C ARG A 5 -76.33 19.96 31.95
N PRO A 6 -75.85 20.89 32.77
CA PRO A 6 -74.46 20.83 33.30
C PRO A 6 -74.35 19.67 34.29
N MET A 7 -73.30 18.87 34.12
CA MET A 7 -72.94 17.78 35.04
C MET A 7 -72.61 18.31 36.43
N PRO A 8 -73.10 17.61 37.52
CA PRO A 8 -72.88 18.03 38.90
C PRO A 8 -71.35 18.02 39.23
N LEU A 9 -70.94 18.97 40.07
CA LEU A 9 -69.53 19.21 40.46
C LEU A 9 -68.86 17.96 41.01
N THR A 10 -69.56 17.06 41.65
CA THR A 10 -69.08 15.79 42.21
C THR A 10 -68.58 14.80 41.13
N VAL A 11 -69.26 14.75 39.98
CA VAL A 11 -68.88 13.88 38.88
C VAL A 11 -67.68 14.44 38.15
N ARG A 12 -67.51 15.77 38.04
CA ARG A 12 -66.29 16.41 37.47
C ARG A 12 -65.09 16.19 38.37
N ALA A 13 -65.28 16.23 39.70
CA ALA A 13 -64.13 15.98 40.63
C ALA A 13 -63.70 14.52 40.61
N LEU A 14 -64.62 13.55 40.47
CA LEU A 14 -64.28 12.13 40.32
C LEU A 14 -63.60 11.81 39.00
N LEU A 15 -64.00 12.43 37.88
CA LEU A 15 -63.34 12.25 36.57
C LEU A 15 -61.95 12.85 36.55
N ALA A 16 -61.75 14.01 37.22
CA ALA A 16 -60.43 14.63 37.35
C ALA A 16 -59.49 13.78 38.22
N LEU A 17 -59.99 13.15 39.29
CA LEU A 17 -59.20 12.25 40.12
C LEU A 17 -58.85 10.95 39.41
N LEU A 18 -59.78 10.42 38.58
CA LEU A 18 -59.56 9.22 37.77
C LEU A 18 -58.49 9.46 36.67
N LEU A 19 -58.45 10.66 36.07
CA LEU A 19 -57.44 11.05 35.06
C LEU A 19 -56.10 11.29 35.67
N LEU A 20 -55.99 11.64 36.96
CA LEU A 20 -54.70 11.77 37.67
C LEU A 20 -54.07 10.42 38.04
N VAL A 21 -54.94 9.38 38.28
CA VAL A 21 -54.43 8.02 38.61
C VAL A 21 -54.08 7.22 37.37
N LEU A 22 -54.58 7.59 36.18
CA LEU A 22 -54.33 6.92 34.90
C LEU A 22 -53.17 7.53 34.08
N ASN A 23 -52.45 8.55 34.59
CA ASN A 23 -51.23 8.98 33.99
C ASN A 23 -50.10 8.02 34.42
N PRO A 24 -49.67 7.06 33.56
CA PRO A 24 -48.45 6.34 33.85
C PRO A 24 -47.29 7.36 33.83
N SER A 25 -46.71 7.61 34.99
CA SER A 25 -45.44 8.32 35.05
C SER A 25 -44.49 7.65 34.06
N PRO A 26 -43.86 8.38 33.13
CA PRO A 26 -42.84 7.75 32.28
C PRO A 26 -41.81 7.18 33.25
N SER A 27 -41.78 5.84 33.33
CA SER A 27 -40.72 5.13 33.99
C SER A 27 -39.43 5.58 33.26
N ARG A 28 -38.70 6.47 33.88
CA ARG A 28 -37.34 6.79 33.42
C ARG A 28 -36.60 5.48 33.54
N ALA A 29 -36.42 4.78 32.41
CA ALA A 29 -35.46 3.71 32.34
C ALA A 29 -34.16 4.33 32.87
N GLN A 30 -33.73 3.86 34.02
CA GLN A 30 -32.45 4.22 34.57
C GLN A 30 -31.43 3.69 33.53
N GLU A 31 -30.91 4.58 32.68
CA GLU A 31 -29.72 4.28 31.90
C GLU A 31 -28.68 3.87 32.92
N MET A 32 -28.42 2.57 32.99
CA MET A 32 -27.26 2.08 33.70
C MET A 32 -26.04 2.84 33.16
N PRO A 33 -25.16 3.37 34.01
CA PRO A 33 -23.95 4.01 33.55
C PRO A 33 -23.27 3.03 32.59
N ALA A 34 -23.04 3.44 31.36
CA ALA A 34 -22.29 2.63 30.42
C ALA A 34 -20.94 2.33 31.07
N GLU A 35 -20.72 1.08 31.41
CA GLU A 35 -19.47 0.63 31.99
C GLU A 35 -18.35 1.00 31.00
N ALA A 36 -17.28 1.64 31.48
CA ALA A 36 -16.19 2.04 30.62
C ALA A 36 -15.63 0.79 29.90
N PRO A 37 -15.30 0.89 28.61
CA PRO A 37 -14.79 -0.25 27.87
C PRO A 37 -13.52 -0.80 28.52
N ALA A 38 -13.42 -2.12 28.58
CA ALA A 38 -12.21 -2.78 29.04
C ALA A 38 -11.08 -2.54 28.02
N ILE A 39 -9.87 -2.34 28.50
CA ILE A 39 -8.69 -2.13 27.67
C ILE A 39 -7.85 -3.39 27.70
N CYS A 40 -7.68 -4.05 26.53
CA CYS A 40 -6.72 -5.13 26.36
C CYS A 40 -5.46 -4.58 25.69
N ARG A 41 -4.29 -4.77 26.30
CA ARG A 41 -3.01 -4.45 25.70
C ARG A 41 -2.63 -5.56 24.73
N ILE A 42 -2.36 -5.20 23.46
CA ILE A 42 -2.03 -6.15 22.41
C ILE A 42 -0.66 -5.80 21.83
N GLY A 43 0.18 -6.82 21.67
CA GLY A 43 1.48 -6.71 21.05
C GLY A 43 1.68 -7.71 19.92
N VAL A 44 2.65 -7.41 19.07
CA VAL A 44 2.99 -8.19 17.89
C VAL A 44 4.50 -8.27 17.74
N ASN A 45 5.02 -9.48 17.55
CA ASN A 45 6.36 -9.71 17.03
C ASN A 45 6.23 -10.27 15.60
N VAL A 46 6.90 -9.61 14.65
CA VAL A 46 7.00 -10.09 13.27
C VAL A 46 8.19 -11.05 13.20
N GLU A 47 7.90 -12.34 13.15
CA GLU A 47 8.91 -13.40 13.11
C GLU A 47 9.48 -13.61 11.70
N ASP A 48 8.66 -13.39 10.67
CA ASP A 48 9.08 -13.51 9.29
C ASP A 48 8.24 -12.65 8.35
N LEU A 49 8.88 -12.18 7.26
CA LEU A 49 8.26 -11.61 6.06
C LEU A 49 8.85 -12.35 4.87
N TYR A 50 8.00 -12.89 4.02
CA TYR A 50 8.40 -13.72 2.88
C TYR A 50 7.48 -13.49 1.67
N ASP A 51 7.88 -13.98 0.50
CA ASP A 51 7.10 -13.93 -0.74
C ASP A 51 6.52 -12.53 -1.02
N LEU A 52 7.39 -11.50 -0.96
CA LEU A 52 7.02 -10.14 -1.32
C LEU A 52 6.78 -10.08 -2.83
N ASP A 53 5.51 -10.19 -3.25
CA ASP A 53 5.12 -10.35 -4.65
C ASP A 53 4.30 -9.14 -5.15
N PRO A 54 4.95 -8.16 -5.78
CA PRO A 54 4.27 -7.01 -6.37
C PRO A 54 3.34 -7.38 -7.53
N ALA A 55 3.59 -8.49 -8.23
CA ALA A 55 2.75 -8.90 -9.36
C ALA A 55 1.39 -9.46 -8.93
N ARG A 56 1.32 -10.01 -7.71
CA ARG A 56 0.09 -10.55 -7.13
C ARG A 56 -0.55 -9.66 -6.07
N ASP A 57 0.04 -8.52 -5.80
CA ASP A 57 -0.36 -7.62 -4.72
C ASP A 57 -0.43 -8.34 -3.36
N THR A 58 0.61 -9.14 -3.04
CA THR A 58 0.66 -9.94 -1.82
C THR A 58 2.02 -9.92 -1.15
N PHE A 59 2.03 -10.30 0.13
CA PHE A 59 3.21 -10.68 0.90
C PHE A 59 2.83 -11.72 1.94
N GLY A 60 3.79 -12.56 2.32
CA GLY A 60 3.65 -13.49 3.42
C GLY A 60 4.18 -12.92 4.73
N ALA A 61 3.54 -13.24 5.84
CA ALA A 61 4.03 -12.90 7.18
C ALA A 61 3.80 -14.02 8.18
N VAL A 62 4.70 -14.06 9.16
CA VAL A 62 4.57 -14.87 10.38
C VAL A 62 4.62 -13.93 11.57
N LEU A 63 3.57 -13.96 12.39
CA LEU A 63 3.37 -13.09 13.52
C LEU A 63 3.24 -13.91 14.78
N TRP A 64 3.88 -13.49 15.87
CA TRP A 64 3.55 -13.85 17.22
C TRP A 64 2.74 -12.72 17.84
N ILE A 65 1.51 -13.02 18.28
CA ILE A 65 0.57 -12.03 18.79
C ILE A 65 0.24 -12.38 20.23
N TRP A 66 0.22 -11.38 21.11
CA TRP A 66 -0.24 -11.57 22.48
C TRP A 66 -1.24 -10.50 22.89
N SER A 67 -2.04 -10.85 23.89
CA SER A 67 -2.95 -9.91 24.55
C SER A 67 -2.84 -10.04 26.06
N LEU A 68 -2.97 -8.92 26.74
CA LEU A 68 -3.08 -8.81 28.18
C LEU A 68 -4.38 -8.09 28.50
N CYS A 69 -5.36 -8.85 28.99
CA CYS A 69 -6.68 -8.35 29.33
C CYS A 69 -6.91 -8.28 30.84
N PRO A 70 -7.74 -7.35 31.34
CA PRO A 70 -7.99 -7.20 32.77
C PRO A 70 -8.81 -8.34 33.38
N THR A 71 -9.56 -9.07 32.53
CA THR A 71 -10.43 -10.18 32.95
C THR A 71 -10.32 -11.35 31.97
N ALA A 72 -10.54 -12.56 32.48
CA ALA A 72 -10.42 -13.80 31.68
C ALA A 72 -11.60 -14.04 30.70
N ASP A 73 -12.69 -13.30 30.85
CA ASP A 73 -13.86 -13.39 29.93
C ASP A 73 -13.63 -12.63 28.61
N LEU A 74 -12.57 -11.84 28.52
CA LEU A 74 -12.16 -11.14 27.31
C LEU A 74 -11.04 -11.92 26.61
N ALA A 75 -11.38 -12.52 25.47
CA ALA A 75 -10.46 -13.31 24.68
C ALA A 75 -10.29 -12.76 23.24
N PRO A 76 -9.71 -11.56 23.06
CA PRO A 76 -9.63 -10.93 21.74
C PRO A 76 -8.85 -11.76 20.72
N LEU A 77 -7.87 -12.56 21.13
CA LEU A 77 -7.14 -13.41 20.18
C LEU A 77 -7.99 -14.56 19.63
N ALA A 78 -9.12 -14.90 20.26
CA ALA A 78 -10.06 -15.90 19.73
C ALA A 78 -10.98 -15.30 18.66
N THR A 79 -11.20 -14.00 18.70
CA THR A 79 -12.18 -13.27 17.88
C THR A 79 -11.54 -12.35 16.85
N ILE A 80 -10.21 -12.18 16.91
CA ILE A 80 -9.46 -11.33 16.00
C ILE A 80 -9.50 -11.88 14.57
N ALA A 81 -9.82 -11.01 13.61
CA ALA A 81 -9.78 -11.29 12.18
C ALA A 81 -8.66 -10.51 11.50
N PHE A 82 -8.25 -11.00 10.34
CA PHE A 82 -7.24 -10.37 9.47
C PHE A 82 -7.89 -10.01 8.14
N PRO A 83 -8.41 -8.80 7.97
CA PRO A 83 -9.20 -8.42 6.77
C PRO A 83 -8.42 -8.53 5.46
N THR A 84 -7.10 -8.35 5.50
CA THR A 84 -6.23 -8.44 4.32
C THR A 84 -5.71 -9.86 4.06
N ALA A 85 -6.01 -10.83 4.92
CA ALA A 85 -5.61 -12.21 4.68
C ALA A 85 -6.23 -12.74 3.37
N SER A 86 -5.39 -13.33 2.51
CA SER A 86 -5.78 -13.83 1.19
C SER A 86 -5.94 -15.35 1.21
N THR A 87 -4.84 -16.05 1.40
CA THR A 87 -4.79 -17.51 1.39
C THR A 87 -3.88 -18.04 2.48
N GLY A 88 -4.13 -19.29 2.89
CA GLY A 88 -3.20 -20.00 3.78
C GLY A 88 -3.08 -19.41 5.19
N LEU A 89 -4.07 -18.62 5.66
CA LEU A 89 -4.05 -18.13 7.04
C LEU A 89 -4.16 -19.33 7.99
N SER A 90 -3.11 -19.52 8.78
CA SER A 90 -3.02 -20.55 9.82
C SER A 90 -2.82 -19.86 11.17
N LEU A 91 -3.63 -20.23 12.12
CA LEU A 91 -3.59 -19.73 13.49
C LEU A 91 -3.27 -20.88 14.43
N SER A 92 -2.22 -20.76 15.26
CA SER A 92 -1.93 -21.77 16.28
C SER A 92 -3.03 -21.80 17.36
N PRO A 93 -3.12 -22.86 18.16
CA PRO A 93 -3.90 -22.82 19.40
C PRO A 93 -3.52 -21.60 20.25
N ILE A 94 -4.47 -21.08 21.02
CA ILE A 94 -4.22 -19.98 21.96
C ILE A 94 -3.64 -20.58 23.23
N GLU A 95 -2.51 -20.04 23.66
CA GLU A 95 -1.93 -20.35 24.96
C GLU A 95 -2.34 -19.26 25.94
N THR A 96 -2.81 -19.62 27.12
CA THR A 96 -3.30 -18.68 28.14
C THR A 96 -2.58 -18.85 29.45
N VAL A 97 -2.34 -17.75 30.15
CA VAL A 97 -1.75 -17.71 31.49
C VAL A 97 -2.55 -16.69 32.33
N ASP A 98 -3.08 -17.17 33.44
CA ASP A 98 -3.76 -16.30 34.40
C ASP A 98 -2.76 -15.46 35.17
N ILE A 99 -3.08 -14.17 35.33
CA ILE A 99 -2.21 -13.22 36.03
C ILE A 99 -2.79 -12.89 37.38
N ALA A 100 -1.91 -12.70 38.36
CA ALA A 100 -2.31 -12.25 39.69
C ALA A 100 -3.12 -10.93 39.62
N GLY A 101 -4.31 -10.93 40.21
CA GLY A 101 -5.26 -9.80 40.13
C GLY A 101 -6.42 -9.99 39.18
N GLY A 102 -6.57 -11.18 38.56
CA GLY A 102 -7.74 -11.56 37.74
C GLY A 102 -7.59 -11.29 36.24
N GLY A 103 -6.43 -10.78 35.79
CA GLY A 103 -6.13 -10.59 34.38
C GLY A 103 -5.71 -11.90 33.69
N GLN A 104 -5.77 -11.91 32.37
CA GLN A 104 -5.32 -13.03 31.53
C GLN A 104 -4.37 -12.56 30.45
N TYR A 105 -3.22 -13.23 30.36
CA TYR A 105 -2.34 -13.18 29.20
C TYR A 105 -2.74 -14.30 28.24
N ALA A 106 -2.81 -13.97 26.95
CA ALA A 106 -3.00 -14.96 25.90
C ALA A 106 -2.01 -14.71 24.77
N SER A 107 -1.57 -15.75 24.09
CA SER A 107 -0.70 -15.62 22.93
C SER A 107 -1.01 -16.67 21.87
N ARG A 108 -0.72 -16.34 20.61
CA ARG A 108 -0.81 -17.27 19.48
C ARG A 108 0.08 -16.82 18.32
N ARG A 109 0.42 -17.77 17.46
CA ARG A 109 1.09 -17.54 16.20
C ARG A 109 0.08 -17.43 15.06
N ALA A 110 0.26 -16.46 14.17
CA ALA A 110 -0.50 -16.32 12.94
C ALA A 110 0.47 -16.36 11.76
N GLN A 111 0.17 -17.15 10.75
CA GLN A 111 0.95 -17.24 9.52
C GLN A 111 0.01 -17.19 8.32
N GLY A 112 0.32 -16.42 7.31
CA GLY A 112 -0.51 -16.35 6.12
C GLY A 112 0.05 -15.43 5.05
N VAL A 113 -0.69 -15.36 3.94
CA VAL A 113 -0.45 -14.42 2.84
C VAL A 113 -1.47 -13.29 2.94
N PHE A 114 -1.01 -12.07 2.86
CA PHE A 114 -1.80 -10.85 3.02
C PHE A 114 -1.82 -10.06 1.71
N ARG A 115 -2.92 -9.38 1.42
CA ARG A 115 -3.04 -8.47 0.27
C ARG A 115 -2.41 -7.14 0.61
N TYR A 116 -1.67 -6.61 -0.35
CA TYR A 116 -1.04 -5.31 -0.24
C TYR A 116 -0.89 -4.68 -1.62
N ASN A 117 -1.27 -3.42 -1.77
CA ASN A 117 -1.13 -2.69 -3.03
C ASN A 117 0.25 -2.03 -3.10
N TRP A 118 1.16 -2.63 -3.86
CA TRP A 118 2.53 -2.17 -4.03
C TRP A 118 2.61 -0.90 -4.87
N ASP A 119 3.21 0.17 -4.35
CA ASP A 119 3.51 1.36 -5.13
C ASP A 119 4.89 1.22 -5.82
N MET A 120 4.89 0.79 -7.08
CA MET A 120 6.09 0.54 -7.87
C MET A 120 6.54 1.74 -8.73
N ARG A 121 5.87 2.90 -8.63
CA ARG A 121 6.17 4.07 -9.49
C ARG A 121 7.61 4.56 -9.37
N ARG A 122 8.24 4.42 -8.22
CA ARG A 122 9.62 4.83 -7.93
C ARG A 122 10.63 3.68 -7.96
N TYR A 123 10.19 2.48 -8.32
CA TYR A 123 11.07 1.32 -8.35
C TYR A 123 12.33 1.61 -9.18
N PRO A 124 13.55 1.31 -8.68
CA PRO A 124 13.91 0.56 -7.46
C PRO A 124 14.24 1.44 -6.24
N PHE A 125 13.77 2.66 -6.15
CA PHE A 125 13.93 3.58 -5.01
C PHE A 125 12.65 3.72 -4.19
N ASP A 126 11.80 2.69 -4.23
CA ASP A 126 10.50 2.67 -3.59
C ASP A 126 10.59 2.43 -2.07
N GLU A 127 9.63 3.00 -1.37
CA GLU A 127 9.35 2.75 0.04
C GLU A 127 7.93 2.19 0.15
N GLN A 128 7.79 1.04 0.80
CA GLN A 128 6.53 0.35 0.99
C GLN A 128 6.16 0.36 2.46
N ARG A 129 4.94 0.76 2.79
CA ARG A 129 4.39 0.70 4.15
C ARG A 129 3.43 -0.46 4.24
N VAL A 130 3.96 -1.60 4.62
CA VAL A 130 3.19 -2.84 4.71
C VAL A 130 2.41 -2.83 6.01
N VAL A 131 1.09 -2.88 5.90
CA VAL A 131 0.17 -2.84 7.04
C VAL A 131 -0.58 -4.15 7.15
N ILE A 132 -0.61 -4.72 8.36
CA ILE A 132 -1.40 -5.89 8.71
C ILE A 132 -2.48 -5.44 9.70
N PRO A 133 -3.71 -5.19 9.24
CA PRO A 133 -4.82 -4.86 10.11
C PRO A 133 -5.35 -6.11 10.82
N MET A 134 -5.70 -5.93 12.08
CA MET A 134 -6.26 -6.95 12.97
C MET A 134 -7.51 -6.37 13.63
N ASP A 135 -8.67 -6.91 13.29
CA ASP A 135 -9.96 -6.41 13.72
C ASP A 135 -10.57 -7.33 14.78
N GLU A 136 -11.07 -6.74 15.86
CA GLU A 136 -12.00 -7.42 16.75
C GLU A 136 -13.33 -7.65 16.04
N THR A 137 -13.97 -8.80 16.25
CA THR A 137 -15.21 -9.14 15.53
C THR A 137 -16.41 -9.44 16.41
N GLN A 138 -16.23 -9.66 17.71
CA GLN A 138 -17.30 -9.99 18.64
C GLN A 138 -17.59 -8.90 19.67
N TYR A 139 -16.53 -8.32 20.23
CA TYR A 139 -16.67 -7.30 21.26
C TYR A 139 -16.74 -5.91 20.62
N SER A 140 -17.89 -5.24 20.77
CA SER A 140 -18.01 -3.84 20.30
C SER A 140 -17.01 -2.93 21.02
N ALA A 141 -16.66 -1.80 20.41
CA ALA A 141 -15.78 -0.79 20.99
C ALA A 141 -16.32 -0.18 22.31
N ALA A 142 -17.61 -0.34 22.58
CA ALA A 142 -18.17 0.01 23.88
C ALA A 142 -17.80 -0.97 24.99
N ARG A 143 -17.39 -2.20 24.66
CA ARG A 143 -17.01 -3.26 25.60
C ARG A 143 -15.50 -3.47 25.65
N LEU A 144 -14.81 -3.39 24.51
CA LEU A 144 -13.39 -3.70 24.39
C LEU A 144 -12.68 -2.69 23.49
N LEU A 145 -11.57 -2.15 23.97
CA LEU A 145 -10.62 -1.35 23.19
C LEU A 145 -9.23 -1.98 23.23
N PHE A 146 -8.44 -1.73 22.19
CA PHE A 146 -7.05 -2.15 22.11
C PHE A 146 -6.10 -1.03 22.54
N GLU A 147 -5.13 -1.38 23.34
CA GLU A 147 -3.95 -0.56 23.64
C GLU A 147 -2.71 -1.24 23.05
N PRO A 148 -1.98 -0.58 22.12
CA PRO A 148 -0.82 -1.21 21.50
C PRO A 148 0.36 -1.34 22.47
N ASP A 149 0.91 -2.52 22.63
CA ASP A 149 2.14 -2.75 23.41
C ASP A 149 3.38 -2.41 22.55
N ARG A 150 3.59 -1.11 22.33
CA ARG A 150 4.69 -0.62 21.49
C ARG A 150 6.07 -0.96 22.06
N SER A 151 6.18 -1.11 23.35
CA SER A 151 7.47 -1.33 24.03
C SER A 151 8.02 -2.73 23.85
N GLN A 152 7.14 -3.72 23.66
CA GLN A 152 7.49 -5.13 23.54
C GLN A 152 7.32 -5.67 22.11
N SER A 153 6.76 -4.85 21.22
CA SER A 153 6.51 -5.23 19.82
C SER A 153 7.68 -4.84 18.93
N PHE A 154 8.10 -5.75 18.06
CA PHE A 154 9.27 -5.55 17.22
C PHE A 154 9.26 -6.44 15.97
N VAL A 155 10.15 -6.14 15.04
CA VAL A 155 10.50 -7.05 13.93
C VAL A 155 11.74 -7.83 14.34
N THR A 156 11.68 -9.15 14.29
CA THR A 156 12.81 -10.02 14.64
C THR A 156 14.05 -9.63 13.80
N PRO A 157 15.24 -9.52 14.40
CA PRO A 157 16.46 -9.11 13.69
C PRO A 157 16.77 -9.96 12.45
N ASP A 158 16.53 -11.27 12.52
CA ASP A 158 16.75 -12.21 11.42
C ASP A 158 15.93 -11.87 10.16
N VAL A 159 14.74 -11.28 10.32
CA VAL A 159 13.92 -10.81 9.18
C VAL A 159 14.68 -9.75 8.39
N ARG A 160 15.33 -8.81 9.10
CA ARG A 160 16.12 -7.75 8.47
C ARG A 160 17.30 -8.29 7.68
N GLU A 161 17.93 -9.38 8.16
CA GLU A 161 19.05 -10.03 7.47
C GLU A 161 18.60 -10.83 6.25
N ARG A 162 17.43 -11.47 6.31
CA ARG A 162 16.86 -12.24 5.19
C ARG A 162 16.36 -11.35 4.07
N LEU A 163 15.76 -10.21 4.38
CA LEU A 163 15.26 -9.24 3.41
C LEU A 163 16.38 -8.35 2.85
N ARG A 164 17.38 -8.95 2.20
CA ARG A 164 18.58 -8.25 1.70
C ARG A 164 18.27 -7.10 0.73
N GLU A 165 17.15 -7.14 0.06
CA GLU A 165 16.73 -6.11 -0.90
C GLU A 165 16.07 -4.90 -0.22
N PHE A 166 15.69 -5.02 1.06
CA PHE A 166 15.02 -3.98 1.80
C PHE A 166 15.73 -3.65 3.10
N LYS A 167 15.73 -2.37 3.43
CA LYS A 167 15.97 -1.92 4.79
C LYS A 167 14.62 -1.82 5.48
N THR A 168 14.42 -2.64 6.50
CA THR A 168 13.18 -2.62 7.31
C THR A 168 13.30 -1.61 8.43
N SER A 169 12.24 -0.83 8.67
CA SER A 169 12.12 -0.03 9.89
C SER A 169 11.72 -0.89 11.08
N ASP A 170 11.62 -0.25 12.24
CA ASP A 170 10.96 -0.84 13.38
C ASP A 170 9.46 -0.97 13.13
N LEU A 171 8.82 -1.87 13.87
CA LEU A 171 7.38 -2.06 13.85
C LEU A 171 6.69 -0.86 14.49
N THR A 172 5.68 -0.32 13.81
CA THR A 172 4.78 0.66 14.38
C THR A 172 3.43 0.01 14.63
N LEU A 173 2.91 0.13 15.86
CA LEU A 173 1.59 -0.35 16.22
C LEU A 173 0.67 0.83 16.51
N ASP A 174 -0.46 0.86 15.84
CA ASP A 174 -1.51 1.85 16.07
C ASP A 174 -2.85 1.18 16.32
N ALA A 175 -3.56 1.68 17.34
CA ALA A 175 -4.91 1.24 17.64
C ALA A 175 -5.91 2.30 17.16
N SER A 176 -6.97 1.83 16.54
CA SER A 176 -8.07 2.63 16.04
C SER A 176 -9.40 1.93 16.27
N ILE A 177 -10.48 2.56 15.87
CA ILE A 177 -11.82 1.97 15.88
C ILE A 177 -12.27 1.85 14.44
N SER A 178 -12.61 0.63 14.02
CA SER A 178 -13.23 0.37 12.73
C SER A 178 -14.73 0.64 12.82
N ASP A 179 -15.25 1.50 11.95
CA ASP A 179 -16.67 1.78 11.84
C ASP A 179 -17.27 0.92 10.72
N GLU A 180 -18.03 -0.11 11.11
CA GLU A 180 -18.76 -0.96 10.17
C GLU A 180 -20.12 -0.33 9.89
N ARG A 181 -20.35 0.09 8.64
CA ARG A 181 -21.62 0.69 8.20
C ARG A 181 -22.75 -0.33 8.11
N SER A 182 -22.42 -1.60 8.06
CA SER A 182 -23.38 -2.69 7.97
C SER A 182 -23.64 -3.28 9.35
N THR A 183 -24.88 -3.56 9.63
CA THR A 183 -25.31 -4.35 10.81
C THR A 183 -25.20 -5.85 10.55
N TYR A 184 -24.78 -6.25 9.35
CA TYR A 184 -24.77 -7.64 8.88
C TYR A 184 -26.12 -8.35 9.07
N GLY A 185 -27.22 -7.58 9.01
CA GLY A 185 -28.58 -8.08 9.17
C GLY A 185 -29.08 -8.15 10.60
N LEU A 186 -28.34 -7.67 11.59
CA LEU A 186 -28.84 -7.56 12.97
C LEU A 186 -29.86 -6.42 13.08
N PRO A 187 -31.12 -6.71 13.45
CA PRO A 187 -32.12 -5.67 13.58
C PRO A 187 -31.89 -4.78 14.81
N GLY A 188 -32.16 -3.48 14.67
CA GLY A 188 -32.11 -2.54 15.80
C GLY A 188 -30.73 -2.04 16.19
N VAL A 189 -29.73 -2.21 15.34
CA VAL A 189 -28.37 -1.70 15.53
C VAL A 189 -28.01 -0.81 14.33
N ASP A 190 -27.59 0.41 14.57
CA ASP A 190 -27.13 1.33 13.53
C ASP A 190 -25.59 1.24 13.40
N GLY A 191 -25.12 0.22 12.66
CA GLY A 191 -23.71 -0.04 12.50
C GLY A 191 -23.07 -0.67 13.74
N ALA A 192 -21.83 -1.11 13.59
CA ALA A 192 -21.03 -1.66 14.68
C ALA A 192 -19.63 -1.05 14.67
N ARG A 193 -19.11 -0.76 15.86
CA ARG A 193 -17.77 -0.22 16.04
C ARG A 193 -16.94 -1.24 16.78
N TYR A 194 -15.78 -1.58 16.21
CA TYR A 194 -14.89 -2.58 16.76
C TYR A 194 -13.48 -2.03 16.93
N ALA A 195 -12.75 -2.57 17.91
CA ALA A 195 -11.34 -2.23 18.07
C ALA A 195 -10.53 -2.81 16.89
N ARG A 196 -9.61 -2.00 16.37
CA ARG A 196 -8.64 -2.37 15.32
C ARG A 196 -7.24 -2.09 15.80
N LEU A 197 -6.32 -3.02 15.53
CA LEU A 197 -4.88 -2.83 15.65
C LEU A 197 -4.25 -2.92 14.28
N GLU A 198 -3.36 -2.00 13.95
CA GLU A 198 -2.59 -2.00 12.70
C GLU A 198 -1.11 -2.16 13.01
N ALA A 199 -0.52 -3.20 12.44
CA ALA A 199 0.92 -3.43 12.49
C ALA A 199 1.54 -2.95 11.17
N GLU A 200 2.28 -1.83 11.21
CA GLU A 200 2.93 -1.22 10.05
C GLU A 200 4.44 -1.45 10.09
N ILE A 201 5.00 -1.88 8.96
CA ILE A 201 6.43 -2.05 8.74
C ILE A 201 6.81 -1.30 7.48
N THR A 202 7.78 -0.39 7.58
CA THR A 202 8.30 0.30 6.40
C THR A 202 9.45 -0.51 5.80
N LEU A 203 9.30 -0.89 4.54
CA LEU A 203 10.29 -1.57 3.72
C LEU A 203 10.85 -0.58 2.70
N ARG A 204 12.09 -0.15 2.89
CA ARG A 204 12.75 0.78 1.98
C ARG A 204 13.72 0.03 1.10
N ARG A 205 13.47 0.03 -0.19
CA ARG A 205 14.39 -0.50 -1.19
C ARG A 205 15.42 0.59 -1.50
N ALA A 206 16.70 0.28 -1.35
CA ALA A 206 17.77 1.24 -1.61
C ALA A 206 18.92 0.53 -2.34
N HIS A 207 18.73 0.25 -3.63
CA HIS A 207 19.76 -0.42 -4.38
C HIS A 207 20.09 0.27 -5.70
N LEU A 208 21.08 1.18 -5.65
CA LEU A 208 21.75 1.69 -6.84
C LEU A 208 22.20 0.54 -7.76
N ALA A 209 22.61 -0.59 -7.18
CA ALA A 209 23.02 -1.77 -7.95
C ALA A 209 21.88 -2.35 -8.79
N THR A 210 20.66 -2.43 -8.25
CA THR A 210 19.48 -2.90 -8.98
C THR A 210 19.13 -1.92 -10.11
N PHE A 211 19.14 -0.61 -9.83
CA PHE A 211 18.94 0.42 -10.84
C PHE A 211 19.95 0.28 -12.00
N LEU A 212 21.23 0.16 -11.68
CA LEU A 212 22.27 0.00 -12.71
C LEU A 212 22.12 -1.30 -13.50
N LYS A 213 21.78 -2.42 -12.87
CA LYS A 213 21.53 -3.69 -13.56
C LYS A 213 20.39 -3.56 -14.58
N LEU A 214 19.30 -2.87 -14.23
CA LEU A 214 18.14 -2.72 -15.09
C LEU A 214 18.32 -1.68 -16.19
N THR A 215 19.18 -0.67 -16.01
CA THR A 215 19.31 0.47 -16.93
C THR A 215 20.63 0.50 -17.70
N SER A 216 21.66 -0.27 -17.30
CA SER A 216 22.96 -0.25 -17.98
C SER A 216 22.90 -0.58 -19.47
N GLY A 217 22.07 -1.56 -19.87
CA GLY A 217 21.86 -1.91 -21.28
C GLY A 217 21.22 -0.77 -22.08
N VAL A 218 20.32 -0.02 -21.45
CA VAL A 218 19.69 1.16 -22.07
C VAL A 218 20.72 2.27 -22.30
N PHE A 219 21.54 2.59 -21.30
CA PHE A 219 22.56 3.64 -21.41
C PHE A 219 23.66 3.26 -22.42
N ALA A 220 24.07 1.98 -22.43
CA ALA A 220 24.97 1.48 -23.46
C ALA A 220 24.37 1.62 -24.88
N GLY A 221 23.08 1.27 -25.04
CA GLY A 221 22.37 1.46 -26.28
C GLY A 221 22.31 2.92 -26.72
N VAL A 222 22.01 3.83 -25.82
CA VAL A 222 22.02 5.29 -26.08
C VAL A 222 23.40 5.74 -26.56
N PHE A 223 24.45 5.31 -25.90
CA PHE A 223 25.81 5.63 -26.30
C PHE A 223 26.11 5.15 -27.74
N ILE A 224 25.74 3.91 -28.08
CA ILE A 224 25.87 3.35 -29.43
C ILE A 224 25.04 4.15 -30.45
N ALA A 225 23.82 4.54 -30.08
CA ALA A 225 22.96 5.36 -30.93
C ALA A 225 23.62 6.72 -31.27
N PHE A 226 24.28 7.36 -30.31
CA PHE A 226 25.05 8.59 -30.58
C PHE A 226 26.31 8.31 -31.43
N LEU A 227 27.02 7.22 -31.20
CA LEU A 227 28.15 6.82 -32.04
C LEU A 227 27.74 6.62 -33.50
N SER A 228 26.51 6.21 -33.79
CA SER A 228 26.03 6.06 -35.17
C SER A 228 26.06 7.37 -35.96
N PHE A 229 26.12 8.53 -35.31
CA PHE A 229 26.20 9.83 -35.95
C PHE A 229 27.60 10.20 -36.48
N PHE A 230 28.59 9.38 -36.24
CA PHE A 230 29.91 9.48 -36.89
C PHE A 230 29.95 8.84 -38.29
N TYR A 231 28.93 8.07 -38.69
CA TYR A 231 28.75 7.57 -40.05
C TYR A 231 28.35 8.71 -40.99
N ASP A 232 29.02 8.80 -42.13
CA ASP A 232 28.75 9.84 -43.14
C ASP A 232 27.33 9.63 -43.77
N PRO A 233 26.42 10.59 -43.68
CA PRO A 233 25.08 10.49 -44.26
C PRO A 233 25.08 10.63 -45.78
N THR A 234 26.15 11.14 -46.39
CA THR A 234 26.28 11.32 -47.85
C THR A 234 26.55 9.98 -48.54
N ASP A 235 27.31 9.12 -47.90
CA ASP A 235 27.57 7.77 -48.38
C ASP A 235 26.39 6.84 -48.15
N ARG A 236 26.00 6.04 -49.16
CA ARG A 236 24.87 5.10 -49.05
C ARG A 236 25.14 4.00 -48.02
N SER A 237 26.38 3.51 -47.95
CA SER A 237 26.81 2.48 -47.00
C SER A 237 26.85 3.04 -45.56
N GLY A 238 27.33 4.26 -45.36
CA GLY A 238 27.32 4.97 -44.08
C GLY A 238 25.93 5.21 -43.55
N PHE A 239 24.99 5.66 -44.40
CA PHE A 239 23.57 5.81 -44.00
C PHE A 239 22.96 4.45 -43.62
N GLY A 240 23.18 3.38 -44.39
CA GLY A 240 22.71 2.04 -44.07
C GLY A 240 23.25 1.53 -42.75
N GLY A 241 24.52 1.73 -42.47
CA GLY A 241 25.14 1.39 -41.18
C GLY A 241 24.56 2.15 -40.02
N LYS A 242 24.34 3.47 -40.15
CA LYS A 242 23.71 4.32 -39.17
C LYS A 242 22.29 3.86 -38.81
N LEU A 243 21.48 3.62 -39.84
CA LEU A 243 20.08 3.16 -39.63
C LEU A 243 20.07 1.75 -39.02
N GLY A 244 20.95 0.86 -39.47
CA GLY A 244 21.07 -0.49 -38.89
C GLY A 244 21.43 -0.48 -37.41
N LEU A 245 22.36 0.39 -36.97
CA LEU A 245 22.69 0.55 -35.55
C LEU A 245 21.50 1.09 -34.74
N LEU A 246 20.79 2.09 -35.26
CA LEU A 246 19.60 2.64 -34.54
C LEU A 246 18.49 1.60 -34.37
N VAL A 247 18.26 0.78 -35.40
CA VAL A 247 17.30 -0.33 -35.34
C VAL A 247 17.77 -1.39 -34.35
N ALA A 248 19.05 -1.76 -34.35
CA ALA A 248 19.59 -2.72 -33.39
C ALA A 248 19.45 -2.22 -31.95
N VAL A 249 19.76 -0.95 -31.69
CA VAL A 249 19.57 -0.33 -30.36
C VAL A 249 18.09 -0.30 -29.99
N LEU A 250 17.18 0.01 -30.90
CA LEU A 250 15.74 -0.03 -30.65
C LEU A 250 15.30 -1.41 -30.14
N PHE A 251 15.70 -2.48 -30.82
CA PHE A 251 15.39 -3.84 -30.39
C PHE A 251 16.04 -4.19 -29.06
N ALA A 252 17.28 -3.78 -28.82
CA ALA A 252 17.98 -4.01 -27.56
C ALA A 252 17.26 -3.35 -26.39
N VAL A 253 16.78 -2.10 -26.54
CA VAL A 253 16.02 -1.38 -25.54
C VAL A 253 14.65 -2.04 -25.29
N LEU A 254 13.95 -2.48 -26.34
CA LEU A 254 12.68 -3.20 -26.20
C LEU A 254 12.85 -4.55 -25.47
N LEU A 255 13.89 -5.30 -25.77
CA LEU A 255 14.19 -6.57 -25.08
C LEU A 255 14.55 -6.32 -23.61
N ASN A 256 15.33 -5.26 -23.33
CA ASN A 256 15.68 -4.88 -21.96
C ASN A 256 14.43 -4.45 -21.18
N LEU A 257 13.52 -3.70 -21.79
CA LEU A 257 12.23 -3.34 -21.19
C LEU A 257 11.43 -4.59 -20.81
N ARG A 258 11.31 -5.56 -21.72
CA ARG A 258 10.61 -6.83 -21.44
C ARG A 258 11.24 -7.63 -20.32
N ALA A 259 12.59 -7.67 -20.27
CA ALA A 259 13.31 -8.33 -19.19
C ALA A 259 13.10 -7.63 -17.83
N SER A 260 13.02 -6.30 -17.83
CA SER A 260 12.71 -5.51 -16.63
C SER A 260 11.30 -5.77 -16.13
N ASP A 261 10.30 -5.75 -17.02
CA ASP A 261 8.89 -6.03 -16.69
C ASP A 261 8.73 -7.45 -16.11
N ALA A 262 9.43 -8.44 -16.67
CA ALA A 262 9.42 -9.80 -16.15
C ALA A 262 10.01 -9.93 -14.73
N THR A 263 10.91 -9.02 -14.35
CA THR A 263 11.53 -9.01 -13.01
C THR A 263 10.64 -8.34 -11.96
N ILE A 264 9.90 -7.31 -12.38
CA ILE A 264 9.05 -6.49 -11.49
C ILE A 264 7.65 -7.11 -11.33
N GLY A 265 7.21 -7.89 -12.34
CA GLY A 265 5.83 -8.30 -12.52
C GLY A 265 4.99 -7.20 -13.21
N ASP A 266 3.83 -7.59 -13.73
CA ASP A 266 2.88 -6.65 -14.34
C ASP A 266 2.03 -6.00 -13.22
N ALA A 267 2.62 -5.05 -12.52
CA ALA A 267 1.95 -4.31 -11.45
C ALA A 267 0.95 -3.26 -12.00
N GLY A 268 0.70 -3.21 -13.32
CA GLY A 268 -0.19 -2.22 -13.95
C GLY A 268 0.26 -0.76 -13.80
N GLN A 269 1.50 -0.52 -13.31
CA GLN A 269 2.03 0.80 -13.01
C GLN A 269 3.29 1.07 -13.84
N LEU A 270 3.42 2.31 -14.32
CA LEU A 270 4.65 2.76 -14.96
C LEU A 270 5.72 3.04 -13.92
N THR A 271 6.74 2.18 -13.87
CA THR A 271 7.87 2.35 -12.97
C THR A 271 8.85 3.40 -13.47
N LEU A 272 9.76 3.88 -12.62
CA LEU A 272 10.87 4.74 -13.07
C LEU A 272 11.67 4.07 -14.19
N VAL A 273 11.97 2.78 -14.07
CA VAL A 273 12.71 2.01 -15.07
C VAL A 273 11.97 1.96 -16.39
N THR A 274 10.67 1.66 -16.38
CA THR A 274 9.81 1.68 -17.57
C THR A 274 9.81 3.05 -18.24
N ASN A 275 9.67 4.11 -17.46
CA ASN A 275 9.70 5.49 -17.99
C ASN A 275 11.03 5.84 -18.65
N ILE A 276 12.16 5.41 -18.08
CA ILE A 276 13.48 5.59 -18.70
C ILE A 276 13.56 4.90 -20.07
N HIS A 277 13.04 3.68 -20.18
CA HIS A 277 12.99 2.97 -21.46
C HIS A 277 12.12 3.69 -22.48
N LEU A 278 10.93 4.18 -22.08
CA LEU A 278 10.04 4.91 -22.98
C LEU A 278 10.66 6.21 -23.49
N VAL A 279 11.32 6.98 -22.62
CA VAL A 279 12.07 8.19 -23.01
C VAL A 279 13.20 7.84 -23.96
N THR A 280 13.89 6.72 -23.75
CA THR A 280 14.97 6.25 -24.63
C THR A 280 14.43 5.82 -25.98
N LEU A 281 13.30 5.10 -26.05
CA LEU A 281 12.66 4.75 -27.31
C LEU A 281 12.27 6.02 -28.09
N ALA A 282 11.71 7.03 -27.43
CA ALA A 282 11.42 8.31 -28.05
C ALA A 282 12.69 9.00 -28.59
N LEU A 283 13.78 8.97 -27.85
CA LEU A 283 15.08 9.47 -28.29
C LEU A 283 15.53 8.78 -29.58
N ILE A 284 15.45 7.45 -29.66
CA ILE A 284 15.87 6.67 -30.84
C ILE A 284 15.06 7.08 -32.06
N VAL A 285 13.74 7.29 -31.89
CA VAL A 285 12.86 7.78 -32.98
C VAL A 285 13.27 9.18 -33.44
N VAL A 286 13.62 10.08 -32.53
CA VAL A 286 14.15 11.41 -32.85
C VAL A 286 15.45 11.29 -33.63
N LEU A 287 16.40 10.49 -33.16
CA LEU A 287 17.68 10.26 -33.83
C LEU A 287 17.52 9.67 -35.23
N ALA A 288 16.60 8.69 -35.40
CA ALA A 288 16.28 8.13 -36.71
C ALA A 288 15.68 9.19 -37.66
N SER A 289 14.81 10.06 -37.14
CA SER A 289 14.21 11.16 -37.89
C SER A 289 15.26 12.17 -38.35
N VAL A 290 16.24 12.47 -37.51
CA VAL A 290 17.39 13.31 -37.86
C VAL A 290 18.25 12.67 -38.94
N ALA A 291 18.54 11.37 -38.82
CA ALA A 291 19.31 10.63 -39.83
C ALA A 291 18.61 10.66 -41.19
N LEU A 292 17.29 10.46 -41.24
CA LEU A 292 16.50 10.58 -42.47
C LEU A 292 16.49 12.00 -43.04
N ARG A 293 16.39 13.00 -42.20
CA ARG A 293 16.48 14.43 -42.61
C ARG A 293 17.83 14.71 -43.27
N ASP A 294 18.90 14.29 -42.64
CA ASP A 294 20.25 14.54 -43.13
C ASP A 294 20.50 13.81 -44.45
N ARG A 295 20.02 12.59 -44.62
CA ARG A 295 20.08 11.87 -45.87
C ARG A 295 19.29 12.59 -46.99
N ARG A 296 18.06 13.06 -46.72
CA ARG A 296 17.27 13.83 -47.72
C ARG A 296 17.93 15.15 -48.10
N ARG A 297 18.65 15.81 -47.19
CA ARG A 297 19.43 17.00 -47.50
C ARG A 297 20.61 16.69 -48.41
N ALA A 298 21.34 15.62 -48.11
CA ALA A 298 22.45 15.16 -48.93
C ALA A 298 21.97 14.80 -50.38
N GLU A 299 20.83 14.13 -50.52
CA GLU A 299 20.27 13.79 -51.84
C GLU A 299 19.78 15.03 -52.65
N ARG A 300 19.60 16.18 -51.98
CA ARG A 300 19.24 17.45 -52.61
C ARG A 300 20.38 18.41 -52.76
N ASP A 301 21.63 17.92 -52.59
CA ASP A 301 22.87 18.73 -52.60
C ASP A 301 22.84 19.91 -51.63
N LEU A 302 22.02 19.80 -50.56
CA LEU A 302 21.99 20.80 -49.47
C LEU A 302 23.13 20.53 -48.48
N PRO A 303 23.67 21.62 -47.84
CA PRO A 303 24.75 21.47 -46.88
C PRO A 303 24.28 20.61 -45.68
N VAL A 304 25.03 19.53 -45.40
CA VAL A 304 24.83 18.67 -44.24
C VAL A 304 26.09 18.84 -43.34
N ARG A 305 25.83 19.19 -42.07
CA ARG A 305 26.91 19.18 -41.08
C ARG A 305 27.15 17.75 -40.61
N HIS A 306 28.39 17.32 -40.67
CA HIS A 306 28.78 15.97 -40.24
C HIS A 306 30.10 15.98 -39.46
N PRO A 307 30.08 15.51 -38.17
CA PRO A 307 28.89 15.33 -37.30
C PRO A 307 28.22 16.66 -36.91
N ASP A 308 26.90 16.64 -36.72
CA ASP A 308 26.15 17.82 -36.29
C ASP A 308 26.24 17.96 -34.75
N TRP A 309 27.36 18.49 -34.27
CA TRP A 309 27.69 18.65 -32.87
C TRP A 309 26.61 19.45 -32.07
N PRO A 310 26.10 20.62 -32.57
CA PRO A 310 25.09 21.35 -31.85
C PRO A 310 23.81 20.54 -31.61
N MET A 311 23.38 19.74 -32.59
CA MET A 311 22.21 18.87 -32.48
C MET A 311 22.50 17.72 -31.50
N LEU A 312 23.64 17.04 -31.59
CA LEU A 312 24.00 15.94 -30.69
C LEU A 312 24.10 16.41 -29.24
N ILE A 313 24.72 17.56 -28.99
CA ILE A 313 24.83 18.15 -27.65
C ILE A 313 23.47 18.57 -27.14
N GLY A 314 22.62 19.20 -27.98
CA GLY A 314 21.28 19.64 -27.60
C GLY A 314 20.36 18.46 -27.23
N VAL A 315 20.27 17.46 -28.11
CA VAL A 315 19.42 16.28 -27.89
C VAL A 315 19.98 15.42 -26.74
N GLY A 316 21.28 15.21 -26.69
CA GLY A 316 21.94 14.45 -25.61
C GLY A 316 21.81 15.16 -24.27
N GLY A 317 22.03 16.48 -24.22
CA GLY A 317 21.87 17.28 -23.02
C GLY A 317 20.43 17.26 -22.49
N LEU A 318 19.44 17.39 -23.40
CA LEU A 318 18.03 17.28 -23.02
C LEU A 318 17.69 15.89 -22.48
N TYR A 319 18.19 14.82 -23.10
CA TYR A 319 17.99 13.46 -22.60
C TYR A 319 18.57 13.27 -21.20
N VAL A 320 19.82 13.69 -20.97
CA VAL A 320 20.48 13.59 -19.66
C VAL A 320 19.71 14.40 -18.61
N LEU A 321 19.22 15.60 -18.97
CA LEU A 321 18.42 16.44 -18.08
C LEU A 321 17.09 15.77 -17.69
N ILE A 322 16.37 15.19 -18.64
CA ILE A 322 15.10 14.50 -18.39
C ILE A 322 15.34 13.29 -17.49
N ILE A 323 16.31 12.41 -17.82
CA ILE A 323 16.60 11.22 -17.03
C ILE A 323 17.09 11.61 -15.64
N GLY A 324 18.00 12.61 -15.55
CA GLY A 324 18.50 13.12 -14.28
C GLY A 324 17.39 13.66 -13.38
N ALA A 325 16.46 14.42 -13.93
CA ALA A 325 15.31 14.92 -13.20
C ALA A 325 14.36 13.80 -12.70
N MET A 326 14.13 12.76 -13.53
CA MET A 326 13.32 11.60 -13.17
C MET A 326 13.96 10.81 -12.02
N VAL A 327 15.27 10.52 -12.13
CA VAL A 327 16.02 9.78 -11.09
C VAL A 327 16.07 10.58 -9.79
N LEU A 328 16.38 11.87 -9.89
CA LEU A 328 16.46 12.75 -8.71
C LEU A 328 15.11 12.82 -7.98
N ARG A 329 14.01 12.98 -8.74
CA ARG A 329 12.65 12.97 -8.16
C ARG A 329 12.35 11.65 -7.46
N ALA A 330 12.69 10.51 -8.07
CA ALA A 330 12.42 9.19 -7.49
C ALA A 330 13.28 8.89 -6.24
N ALA A 331 14.49 9.48 -6.17
CA ALA A 331 15.41 9.26 -5.05
C ALA A 331 15.14 10.20 -3.84
N LEU A 332 14.51 11.38 -4.07
CA LEU A 332 14.29 12.39 -3.03
C LEU A 332 12.87 12.40 -2.45
N PHE A 333 11.87 12.01 -3.23
CA PHE A 333 10.45 12.05 -2.87
C PHE A 333 9.80 10.68 -2.99
#